data_fc15df70acc3310e38ffae6920ee42b1
#
_entry.id   fc15df70acc3310e38ffae6920ee42b1
#
_cell.length_a   1.000
_cell.length_b   1.000
_cell.length_c   1.000
_cell.angle_alpha   90.00
_cell.angle_beta   90.00
_cell.angle_gamma   90.00
#
_symmetry.space_group_name_H-M   'P 1'
#
loop_
_entity.id
_entity.type
_entity.pdbx_description
1 polymer ?
#
loop_
_entity_poly.entity_id
_entity_poly.type
_entity_poly.pdbx_seq_one_letter_code
_entity_poly.pdbx_strand_id
1 'polypeptide(L)'
;GYTKVPVTHVVSAGTFSDDDGVGVHFSYSGADGSGDIEGVTAGTNLSGGGTSGTVTINLADASTSAKGAASFSSDNFAASSGAITIKDLGVATAEIQDNAITLAKMAGGTDGNIISYDTSGDPVAVATGSAGQILTSAGAGAVPSFQDAAGGGITEADMWRITASTSGGSGTFSSNWERADTYSYDKLGTGMTESSGVFTFPSTGHYRVTFIGGFSGSNIQYAGLMIMVTINNSDYNQYAKTYTSLDTSGDETFAYTEALIDVTNTTNVKVRFDQQMATAGGNWAGSSNLMRTGATFIKLADT
;
A
#
# COMPACT_ATOMS: atom_id res chain seq x y z
N GLY A 1 -88.70 -59.04 -12.84
CA GLY A 1 -87.58 -59.72 -13.49
C GLY A 1 -86.52 -60.06 -12.45
N TYR A 2 -86.04 -61.26 -12.48
CA TYR A 2 -84.92 -61.67 -11.59
C TYR A 2 -83.69 -61.95 -12.47
N THR A 3 -82.55 -61.66 -11.94
CA THR A 3 -81.28 -61.93 -12.59
C THR A 3 -80.85 -63.34 -12.18
N LYS A 4 -80.59 -64.19 -13.19
CA LYS A 4 -80.01 -65.54 -12.90
C LYS A 4 -78.52 -65.37 -12.73
N VAL A 5 -78.01 -65.76 -11.60
CA VAL A 5 -76.56 -65.84 -11.35
C VAL A 5 -76.15 -67.29 -11.51
N PRO A 6 -75.34 -67.61 -12.51
CA PRO A 6 -74.81 -68.96 -12.62
C PRO A 6 -73.83 -69.23 -11.51
N VAL A 7 -74.04 -70.23 -10.76
CA VAL A 7 -73.13 -70.72 -9.71
C VAL A 7 -72.66 -72.14 -10.05
N THR A 8 -71.32 -72.31 -9.98
CA THR A 8 -70.69 -73.61 -10.16
C THR A 8 -70.48 -74.23 -8.76
N HIS A 9 -71.03 -75.38 -8.56
CA HIS A 9 -70.83 -76.10 -7.31
C HIS A 9 -69.37 -76.61 -7.26
N VAL A 10 -68.68 -76.22 -6.21
CA VAL A 10 -67.21 -76.55 -6.08
C VAL A 10 -67.04 -77.74 -5.11
N VAL A 11 -67.74 -77.78 -4.03
CA VAL A 11 -67.71 -78.82 -3.04
C VAL A 11 -69.04 -78.88 -2.27
N SER A 12 -69.62 -80.07 -2.02
CA SER A 12 -70.70 -80.18 -1.13
C SER A 12 -70.45 -81.25 -0.04
N ALA A 13 -70.69 -80.91 1.18
CA ALA A 13 -70.70 -81.82 2.25
C ALA A 13 -72.11 -81.74 2.88
N GLY A 14 -73.03 -82.61 2.39
CA GLY A 14 -74.42 -82.66 2.87
C GLY A 14 -75.43 -82.61 1.73
N THR A 15 -76.67 -82.97 2.02
CA THR A 15 -77.83 -82.84 1.14
C THR A 15 -78.70 -81.68 1.62
N PHE A 16 -79.09 -80.80 0.66
CA PHE A 16 -80.07 -79.76 0.94
C PHE A 16 -81.50 -80.30 0.76
N SER A 17 -82.44 -80.02 1.64
CA SER A 17 -83.89 -80.27 1.48
C SER A 17 -84.55 -78.99 0.90
N ASP A 18 -85.78 -79.15 0.36
CA ASP A 18 -86.53 -78.05 -0.28
C ASP A 18 -86.82 -76.85 0.63
N ASP A 19 -86.64 -76.97 1.91
CA ASP A 19 -86.90 -75.88 2.91
C ASP A 19 -85.64 -75.34 3.54
N ASP A 20 -84.47 -75.76 3.10
CA ASP A 20 -83.24 -75.26 3.62
C ASP A 20 -82.88 -73.82 3.07
N GLY A 21 -82.82 -72.91 4.00
CA GLY A 21 -82.42 -71.54 3.62
C GLY A 21 -80.95 -71.47 3.29
N VAL A 22 -80.68 -71.10 2.08
CA VAL A 22 -79.29 -70.85 1.62
C VAL A 22 -78.92 -69.35 1.67
N GLY A 23 -78.02 -69.02 2.56
CA GLY A 23 -77.47 -67.67 2.62
C GLY A 23 -76.40 -67.54 1.59
N VAL A 24 -76.57 -66.65 0.59
CA VAL A 24 -75.57 -66.36 -0.38
C VAL A 24 -74.97 -64.98 -0.05
N HIS A 25 -73.74 -65.01 0.27
CA HIS A 25 -72.96 -63.75 0.51
C HIS A 25 -72.19 -63.42 -0.73
N PHE A 26 -72.46 -62.28 -1.29
CA PHE A 26 -71.67 -61.74 -2.37
C PHE A 26 -70.71 -60.73 -1.77
N SER A 27 -69.44 -60.99 -1.96
CA SER A 27 -68.39 -59.94 -1.77
C SER A 27 -67.92 -59.48 -3.14
N TYR A 28 -67.92 -58.21 -3.31
CA TYR A 28 -67.19 -57.61 -4.46
C TYR A 28 -65.71 -57.95 -4.33
N SER A 29 -65.22 -58.80 -5.19
CA SER A 29 -63.76 -58.88 -5.39
C SER A 29 -63.40 -57.85 -6.42
N GLY A 30 -62.72 -56.96 -6.06
CA GLY A 30 -62.17 -55.77 -6.67
C GLY A 30 -61.92 -55.59 -8.17
N ALA A 31 -62.42 -56.52 -9.03
CA ALA A 31 -62.15 -56.35 -10.50
C ALA A 31 -63.05 -55.30 -11.16
N ASP A 32 -64.25 -54.95 -10.58
CA ASP A 32 -65.22 -54.04 -11.23
C ASP A 32 -65.74 -52.95 -10.29
N GLY A 33 -65.15 -52.79 -9.10
CA GLY A 33 -65.54 -51.75 -8.12
C GLY A 33 -65.09 -50.36 -8.55
N SER A 34 -66.02 -49.40 -8.59
CA SER A 34 -65.67 -47.97 -8.82
C SER A 34 -64.92 -47.40 -7.62
N GLY A 35 -63.71 -47.79 -7.42
CA GLY A 35 -62.83 -47.41 -6.32
C GLY A 35 -61.47 -48.08 -6.35
N ASP A 36 -61.29 -49.07 -7.20
CA ASP A 36 -60.00 -49.74 -7.36
C ASP A 36 -59.14 -48.97 -8.36
N ILE A 37 -57.89 -49.00 -8.13
CA ILE A 37 -56.90 -48.41 -9.10
C ILE A 37 -56.80 -49.38 -10.23
N GLU A 38 -57.32 -49.00 -11.43
CA GLU A 38 -57.23 -49.77 -12.67
C GLU A 38 -55.89 -49.85 -13.27
N GLY A 39 -55.03 -48.89 -12.93
CA GLY A 39 -53.64 -48.82 -13.34
C GLY A 39 -52.90 -47.62 -12.80
N VAL A 40 -51.62 -47.76 -12.71
CA VAL A 40 -50.68 -46.68 -12.39
C VAL A 40 -49.83 -46.41 -13.62
N THR A 41 -49.92 -45.21 -14.14
CA THR A 41 -49.09 -44.78 -15.30
C THR A 41 -47.99 -43.81 -14.80
N ALA A 42 -46.75 -44.09 -15.15
CA ALA A 42 -45.66 -43.20 -14.82
C ALA A 42 -45.84 -41.86 -15.59
N GLY A 43 -45.75 -40.75 -14.87
CA GLY A 43 -45.76 -39.42 -15.46
C GLY A 43 -44.40 -39.05 -16.03
N THR A 44 -44.24 -37.78 -16.47
CA THR A 44 -42.99 -37.27 -17.00
C THR A 44 -41.82 -37.45 -16.02
N ASN A 45 -40.70 -37.94 -16.47
CA ASN A 45 -39.47 -38.27 -15.71
C ASN A 45 -39.61 -39.46 -14.73
N LEU A 46 -40.71 -40.15 -14.75
CA LEU A 46 -40.89 -41.42 -14.03
C LEU A 46 -40.93 -42.56 -15.04
N SER A 47 -40.54 -43.74 -14.60
CA SER A 47 -40.65 -44.98 -15.38
C SER A 47 -41.32 -46.06 -14.54
N GLY A 48 -41.87 -47.08 -15.19
CA GLY A 48 -42.65 -48.13 -14.56
C GLY A 48 -44.14 -47.90 -14.69
N GLY A 49 -44.92 -48.53 -13.85
CA GLY A 49 -46.39 -48.56 -13.93
C GLY A 49 -46.89 -50.01 -14.08
N GLY A 50 -48.22 -50.22 -14.03
CA GLY A 50 -48.85 -51.51 -14.17
C GLY A 50 -50.31 -51.44 -13.90
N THR A 51 -51.07 -52.51 -14.34
CA THR A 51 -52.50 -52.63 -14.16
C THR A 51 -52.90 -53.69 -13.15
N SER A 52 -51.96 -54.38 -12.51
CA SER A 52 -52.21 -55.41 -11.52
C SER A 52 -50.97 -55.69 -10.68
N GLY A 53 -51.22 -56.23 -9.44
CA GLY A 53 -50.18 -56.64 -8.52
C GLY A 53 -49.40 -55.45 -7.90
N THR A 54 -48.16 -55.70 -7.50
CA THR A 54 -47.28 -54.62 -6.99
C THR A 54 -46.75 -53.81 -8.11
N VAL A 55 -47.01 -52.50 -8.10
CA VAL A 55 -46.57 -51.59 -9.15
C VAL A 55 -45.37 -50.79 -8.65
N THR A 56 -44.27 -50.81 -9.41
CA THR A 56 -43.08 -50.03 -9.12
C THR A 56 -43.03 -48.80 -10.04
N ILE A 57 -42.86 -47.61 -9.44
CA ILE A 57 -42.61 -46.38 -10.13
C ILE A 57 -41.17 -45.96 -9.79
N ASN A 58 -40.32 -45.77 -10.82
CA ASN A 58 -38.95 -45.35 -10.66
C ASN A 58 -38.78 -43.90 -11.10
N LEU A 59 -38.04 -43.13 -10.34
CA LEU A 59 -37.54 -41.82 -10.78
C LEU A 59 -36.16 -42.04 -11.39
N ALA A 60 -36.00 -41.68 -12.67
CA ALA A 60 -34.68 -41.76 -13.33
C ALA A 60 -33.68 -40.75 -12.74
N ASP A 61 -32.41 -41.07 -12.83
CA ASP A 61 -31.35 -40.13 -12.43
C ASP A 61 -31.38 -38.87 -13.32
N ALA A 62 -31.09 -37.72 -12.69
CA ALA A 62 -30.97 -36.48 -13.41
C ALA A 62 -29.76 -36.51 -14.35
N SER A 63 -29.89 -35.86 -15.49
CA SER A 63 -28.79 -35.64 -16.43
C SER A 63 -28.74 -34.18 -16.86
N THR A 64 -27.78 -33.80 -17.71
CA THR A 64 -27.72 -32.46 -18.29
C THR A 64 -28.89 -32.12 -19.22
N SER A 65 -29.66 -33.14 -19.68
CA SER A 65 -30.78 -32.99 -20.61
C SER A 65 -32.13 -33.42 -20.02
N ALA A 66 -32.18 -34.13 -18.91
CA ALA A 66 -33.39 -34.64 -18.32
C ALA A 66 -33.43 -34.38 -16.81
N LYS A 67 -34.64 -34.03 -16.32
CA LYS A 67 -34.89 -33.91 -14.86
C LYS A 67 -35.01 -35.32 -14.27
N GLY A 68 -34.54 -35.52 -13.03
CA GLY A 68 -34.58 -36.78 -12.36
C GLY A 68 -34.15 -36.65 -10.90
N ALA A 69 -33.89 -37.78 -10.24
CA ALA A 69 -33.25 -37.81 -8.93
C ALA A 69 -31.79 -37.41 -9.05
N ALA A 70 -31.29 -36.66 -8.09
CA ALA A 70 -29.88 -36.34 -7.99
C ALA A 70 -29.37 -36.58 -6.57
N SER A 71 -28.19 -37.10 -6.43
CA SER A 71 -27.43 -37.09 -5.19
C SER A 71 -26.43 -35.94 -5.19
N PHE A 72 -26.24 -35.32 -4.07
CA PHE A 72 -25.26 -34.22 -3.88
C PHE A 72 -24.07 -34.77 -3.12
N SER A 73 -22.85 -34.48 -3.62
CA SER A 73 -21.62 -34.88 -2.94
C SER A 73 -21.59 -34.28 -1.52
N SER A 74 -21.35 -35.16 -0.53
CA SER A 74 -21.17 -34.71 0.85
C SER A 74 -19.95 -33.87 1.07
N ASP A 75 -19.02 -33.80 0.13
CA ASP A 75 -17.81 -32.97 0.20
C ASP A 75 -18.15 -31.49 -0.06
N ASN A 76 -19.06 -31.25 -0.99
CA ASN A 76 -19.41 -29.89 -1.45
C ASN A 76 -20.72 -29.37 -0.86
N PHE A 77 -21.68 -30.30 -0.55
CA PHE A 77 -23.05 -29.91 -0.17
C PHE A 77 -23.45 -30.47 1.18
N ALA A 78 -24.27 -29.73 1.88
CA ALA A 78 -25.08 -30.22 3.02
C ALA A 78 -26.55 -30.22 2.64
N ALA A 79 -27.27 -31.32 3.04
CA ALA A 79 -28.68 -31.45 2.84
C ALA A 79 -29.37 -31.61 4.21
N SER A 80 -30.39 -30.82 4.50
CA SER A 80 -31.19 -30.91 5.72
C SER A 80 -32.61 -30.50 5.42
N SER A 81 -33.57 -31.39 5.73
CA SER A 81 -35.01 -31.15 5.54
C SER A 81 -35.37 -30.62 4.14
N GLY A 82 -34.71 -31.14 3.10
CA GLY A 82 -34.92 -30.74 1.72
C GLY A 82 -34.18 -29.47 1.27
N ALA A 83 -33.53 -28.75 2.16
CA ALA A 83 -32.67 -27.65 1.80
C ALA A 83 -31.25 -28.15 1.46
N ILE A 84 -30.71 -27.68 0.35
CA ILE A 84 -29.36 -27.98 -0.10
C ILE A 84 -28.54 -26.69 0.00
N THR A 85 -27.44 -26.71 0.72
CA THR A 85 -26.49 -25.61 0.86
C THR A 85 -25.11 -26.05 0.46
N ILE A 86 -24.30 -25.11 -0.05
CA ILE A 86 -22.86 -25.32 -0.23
C ILE A 86 -22.25 -25.29 1.17
N LYS A 87 -21.43 -26.28 1.51
CA LYS A 87 -20.67 -26.31 2.76
C LYS A 87 -19.55 -25.27 2.78
N ASP A 88 -19.10 -24.92 3.98
CA ASP A 88 -17.84 -24.19 4.12
C ASP A 88 -16.72 -24.99 3.42
N LEU A 89 -15.93 -24.32 2.61
CA LEU A 89 -14.91 -24.90 1.72
C LEU A 89 -15.48 -25.85 0.64
N GLY A 90 -16.80 -25.86 0.43
CA GLY A 90 -17.45 -26.71 -0.57
C GLY A 90 -17.26 -26.26 -2.03
N VAL A 91 -16.58 -25.11 -2.26
CA VAL A 91 -16.13 -24.66 -3.58
C VAL A 91 -14.61 -24.56 -3.53
N ALA A 92 -13.94 -25.53 -4.12
CA ALA A 92 -12.48 -25.51 -4.23
C ALA A 92 -12.02 -24.75 -5.48
N THR A 93 -10.70 -24.56 -5.62
CA THR A 93 -10.13 -23.83 -6.77
C THR A 93 -10.50 -24.43 -8.12
N ALA A 94 -10.68 -25.77 -8.16
CA ALA A 94 -11.01 -26.48 -9.40
C ALA A 94 -12.45 -26.18 -9.91
N GLU A 95 -13.36 -25.79 -9.04
CA GLU A 95 -14.73 -25.41 -9.38
C GLU A 95 -14.85 -23.97 -9.85
N ILE A 96 -13.81 -23.15 -9.62
CA ILE A 96 -13.76 -21.76 -10.07
C ILE A 96 -12.84 -21.69 -11.30
N GLN A 97 -13.42 -21.46 -12.45
CA GLN A 97 -12.65 -21.28 -13.67
C GLN A 97 -11.76 -20.04 -13.56
N ASP A 98 -10.56 -20.10 -14.14
CA ASP A 98 -9.65 -18.95 -14.23
C ASP A 98 -10.38 -17.71 -14.77
N ASN A 99 -10.17 -16.58 -14.13
CA ASN A 99 -10.81 -15.30 -14.43
C ASN A 99 -12.34 -15.25 -14.21
N ALA A 100 -12.94 -16.25 -13.57
CA ALA A 100 -14.38 -16.25 -13.26
C ALA A 100 -14.76 -15.24 -12.18
N ILE A 101 -13.84 -14.90 -11.26
CA ILE A 101 -14.07 -13.89 -10.23
C ILE A 101 -13.63 -12.53 -10.76
N THR A 102 -14.56 -11.79 -11.30
CA THR A 102 -14.36 -10.41 -11.76
C THR A 102 -14.51 -9.43 -10.58
N LEU A 103 -14.08 -8.18 -10.76
CA LEU A 103 -14.27 -7.13 -9.75
C LEU A 103 -15.72 -6.98 -9.30
N ALA A 104 -16.69 -7.19 -10.21
CA ALA A 104 -18.12 -7.13 -9.90
C ALA A 104 -18.61 -8.27 -8.97
N LYS A 105 -17.82 -9.33 -8.82
CA LYS A 105 -18.12 -10.48 -7.95
C LYS A 105 -17.47 -10.40 -6.58
N MET A 106 -16.53 -9.49 -6.42
CA MET A 106 -15.88 -9.25 -5.13
C MET A 106 -16.79 -8.40 -4.23
N ALA A 107 -16.69 -8.60 -2.93
CA ALA A 107 -17.35 -7.73 -1.97
C ALA A 107 -16.87 -6.28 -2.13
N GLY A 108 -17.77 -5.32 -1.96
CA GLY A 108 -17.42 -3.91 -1.96
C GLY A 108 -16.44 -3.59 -0.83
N GLY A 109 -15.49 -2.71 -1.12
CA GLY A 109 -14.54 -2.16 -0.15
C GLY A 109 -14.76 -0.67 0.05
N THR A 110 -13.88 -0.01 0.78
CA THR A 110 -13.83 1.45 0.87
C THR A 110 -13.13 2.01 -0.37
N ASP A 111 -13.62 3.13 -0.89
CA ASP A 111 -13.03 3.79 -2.06
C ASP A 111 -11.53 4.03 -1.87
N GLY A 112 -10.77 3.67 -2.88
CA GLY A 112 -9.31 3.83 -2.89
C GLY A 112 -8.51 2.76 -2.14
N ASN A 113 -9.16 1.77 -1.51
CA ASN A 113 -8.43 0.65 -0.91
C ASN A 113 -7.75 -0.22 -1.98
N ILE A 114 -6.59 -0.72 -1.62
CA ILE A 114 -5.84 -1.72 -2.41
C ILE A 114 -5.91 -3.05 -1.67
N ILE A 115 -6.10 -4.16 -2.39
CA ILE A 115 -6.02 -5.49 -1.81
C ILE A 115 -4.56 -5.94 -1.81
N SER A 116 -4.07 -6.32 -0.65
CA SER A 116 -2.77 -6.92 -0.43
C SER A 116 -2.94 -8.23 0.34
N TYR A 117 -1.84 -8.85 0.75
CA TYR A 117 -1.83 -10.04 1.59
C TYR A 117 -1.11 -9.75 2.91
N ASP A 118 -1.63 -10.29 4.01
CA ASP A 118 -0.99 -10.22 5.32
C ASP A 118 0.13 -11.29 5.48
N THR A 119 0.66 -11.42 6.69
CA THR A 119 1.73 -12.39 7.01
C THR A 119 1.29 -13.84 6.92
N SER A 120 0.00 -14.12 6.95
CA SER A 120 -0.60 -15.46 6.80
C SER A 120 -0.90 -15.79 5.35
N GLY A 121 -0.81 -14.81 4.44
CA GLY A 121 -1.20 -14.94 3.04
C GLY A 121 -2.69 -14.69 2.81
N ASP A 122 -3.40 -14.14 3.78
CA ASP A 122 -4.81 -13.82 3.64
C ASP A 122 -4.99 -12.43 3.00
N PRO A 123 -6.00 -12.25 2.11
CA PRO A 123 -6.29 -10.97 1.52
C PRO A 123 -6.66 -9.92 2.57
N VAL A 124 -6.02 -8.77 2.52
CA VAL A 124 -6.26 -7.64 3.41
C VAL A 124 -6.40 -6.34 2.64
N ALA A 125 -7.27 -5.46 3.09
CA ALA A 125 -7.40 -4.13 2.51
C ALA A 125 -6.32 -3.19 3.06
N VAL A 126 -5.50 -2.64 2.17
CA VAL A 126 -4.63 -1.49 2.50
C VAL A 126 -5.51 -0.25 2.58
N ALA A 127 -5.49 0.42 3.72
CA ALA A 127 -6.29 1.62 3.94
C ALA A 127 -5.96 2.72 2.93
N THR A 128 -6.97 3.49 2.54
CA THR A 128 -6.82 4.65 1.66
C THR A 128 -5.90 5.68 2.30
N GLY A 129 -4.92 6.16 1.56
CA GLY A 129 -4.05 7.26 1.98
C GLY A 129 -4.69 8.64 1.80
N SER A 130 -3.99 9.66 2.25
CA SER A 130 -4.32 11.07 1.98
C SER A 130 -3.72 11.54 0.65
N ALA A 131 -4.24 12.64 0.11
CA ALA A 131 -3.69 13.23 -1.12
C ALA A 131 -2.20 13.56 -0.96
N GLY A 132 -1.38 13.13 -1.92
CA GLY A 132 0.08 13.32 -1.90
C GLY A 132 0.88 12.21 -1.25
N GLN A 133 0.25 11.28 -0.57
CA GLN A 133 0.94 10.10 -0.01
C GLN A 133 1.29 9.09 -1.09
N ILE A 134 2.38 8.37 -0.89
CA ILE A 134 2.87 7.29 -1.74
C ILE A 134 2.71 5.94 -1.05
N LEU A 135 2.41 4.90 -1.84
CA LEU A 135 2.37 3.53 -1.33
C LEU A 135 3.80 3.06 -1.06
N THR A 136 4.10 2.78 0.19
CA THR A 136 5.43 2.42 0.66
C THR A 136 5.46 0.97 1.13
N SER A 137 6.48 0.22 0.70
CA SER A 137 6.73 -1.13 1.21
C SER A 137 7.23 -1.06 2.65
N ALA A 138 6.62 -1.86 3.53
CA ALA A 138 7.07 -2.03 4.90
C ALA A 138 8.08 -3.21 5.05
N GLY A 139 8.57 -3.77 3.95
CA GLY A 139 9.49 -4.90 3.92
C GLY A 139 8.78 -6.25 3.74
N ALA A 140 9.58 -7.31 3.69
CA ALA A 140 9.06 -8.67 3.52
C ALA A 140 8.15 -9.06 4.70
N GLY A 141 6.99 -9.63 4.39
CA GLY A 141 6.02 -10.09 5.39
C GLY A 141 5.19 -8.98 6.05
N ALA A 142 5.26 -7.74 5.59
CA ALA A 142 4.44 -6.65 6.11
C ALA A 142 3.54 -6.05 5.02
N VAL A 143 2.33 -5.67 5.42
CA VAL A 143 1.38 -5.02 4.52
C VAL A 143 1.91 -3.63 4.15
N PRO A 144 1.93 -3.25 2.86
CA PRO A 144 2.32 -1.90 2.46
C PRO A 144 1.34 -0.87 3.02
N SER A 145 1.77 0.37 3.16
CA SER A 145 0.95 1.47 3.65
C SER A 145 1.21 2.75 2.87
N PHE A 146 0.22 3.64 2.83
CA PHE A 146 0.42 4.99 2.30
C PHE A 146 1.16 5.84 3.34
N GLN A 147 2.21 6.49 2.91
CA GLN A 147 3.06 7.34 3.73
C GLN A 147 3.32 8.67 3.02
N ASP A 148 3.58 9.70 3.78
CA ASP A 148 4.03 10.95 3.18
C ASP A 148 5.29 10.70 2.37
N ALA A 149 5.36 11.28 1.18
CA ALA A 149 6.57 11.22 0.39
C ALA A 149 7.72 11.76 1.27
N ALA A 150 8.73 10.95 1.51
CA ALA A 150 9.95 11.45 2.13
C ALA A 150 10.36 12.68 1.32
N GLY A 151 10.43 13.82 1.97
CA GLY A 151 10.64 15.10 1.31
C GLY A 151 11.86 15.02 0.40
N GLY A 152 11.63 14.78 -0.90
CA GLY A 152 12.66 14.72 -1.93
C GLY A 152 13.20 16.10 -2.31
N GLY A 153 13.07 17.09 -1.44
CA GLY A 153 13.54 18.45 -1.62
C GLY A 153 14.67 18.82 -0.67
N ILE A 154 15.19 20.02 -0.84
CA ILE A 154 16.13 20.62 0.11
C ILE A 154 15.41 20.82 1.44
N THR A 155 15.89 20.16 2.49
CA THR A 155 15.30 20.21 3.85
C THR A 155 16.01 21.20 4.77
N GLU A 156 17.27 21.54 4.46
CA GLU A 156 18.08 22.50 5.20
C GLU A 156 18.77 23.45 4.21
N ALA A 157 18.56 24.74 4.37
CA ALA A 157 19.29 25.79 3.71
C ALA A 157 19.44 26.98 4.64
N ASP A 158 20.63 27.59 4.64
CA ASP A 158 20.92 28.73 5.49
C ASP A 158 21.94 29.67 4.82
N MET A 159 21.87 30.94 5.12
CA MET A 159 22.75 31.97 4.55
C MET A 159 23.20 32.90 5.65
N TRP A 160 24.51 33.13 5.70
CA TRP A 160 25.15 33.97 6.71
C TRP A 160 26.04 35.01 6.03
N ARG A 161 26.02 36.23 6.52
CA ARG A 161 26.78 37.36 6.01
C ARG A 161 27.65 37.98 7.07
N ILE A 162 28.69 38.69 6.65
CA ILE A 162 29.47 39.58 7.48
C ILE A 162 28.79 40.96 7.49
N THR A 163 28.42 41.49 8.67
CA THR A 163 27.67 42.75 8.80
C THR A 163 28.55 43.97 8.70
N ALA A 164 29.83 43.90 9.10
CA ALA A 164 30.78 44.99 9.07
C ALA A 164 32.01 44.61 8.26
N SER A 165 32.57 45.54 7.49
CA SER A 165 33.79 45.31 6.72
C SER A 165 34.93 44.85 7.63
N THR A 166 35.66 43.82 7.18
CA THR A 166 36.79 43.23 7.88
C THR A 166 38.07 43.53 7.17
N SER A 167 39.08 44.05 7.89
CA SER A 167 40.39 44.30 7.30
C SER A 167 40.97 43.02 6.74
N GLY A 168 41.52 43.14 5.52
CA GLY A 168 42.21 42.05 4.86
C GLY A 168 43.48 41.66 5.62
N GLY A 169 43.72 40.35 5.69
CA GLY A 169 44.82 39.76 6.44
C GLY A 169 44.90 38.26 6.26
N SER A 170 45.33 37.56 7.30
CA SER A 170 45.30 36.10 7.36
C SER A 170 44.64 35.66 8.66
N GLY A 171 43.81 34.67 8.57
CA GLY A 171 43.10 34.11 9.72
C GLY A 171 41.60 33.94 9.48
N THR A 172 40.90 33.62 10.55
CA THR A 172 39.47 33.27 10.53
C THR A 172 38.59 34.53 10.59
N PHE A 173 37.52 34.56 9.83
CA PHE A 173 36.41 35.49 10.05
C PHE A 173 35.66 35.11 11.32
N SER A 174 36.15 35.58 12.46
CA SER A 174 35.69 35.13 13.79
C SER A 174 34.55 35.97 14.37
N SER A 175 34.14 37.06 13.71
CA SER A 175 33.14 38.00 14.22
C SER A 175 32.32 38.63 13.13
N ASN A 176 31.30 39.37 13.51
CA ASN A 176 30.35 40.07 12.64
C ASN A 176 29.49 39.12 11.76
N TRP A 177 29.40 37.86 12.09
CA TRP A 177 28.50 36.95 11.43
C TRP A 177 27.04 37.20 11.86
N GLU A 178 26.14 37.28 10.89
CA GLU A 178 24.72 37.41 11.06
C GLU A 178 24.03 36.49 10.06
N ARG A 179 22.95 35.79 10.49
CA ARG A 179 22.10 35.10 9.52
C ARG A 179 21.42 36.14 8.63
N ALA A 180 21.43 35.90 7.32
CA ALA A 180 20.72 36.75 6.40
C ALA A 180 19.20 36.62 6.64
N ASP A 181 18.56 37.71 7.10
CA ASP A 181 17.16 37.73 7.53
C ASP A 181 16.38 38.92 6.95
N THR A 182 16.99 39.66 6.02
CA THR A 182 16.36 40.83 5.38
C THR A 182 15.77 40.50 3.99
N TYR A 183 14.77 41.27 3.56
CA TYR A 183 14.14 41.16 2.24
C TYR A 183 13.50 39.78 1.95
N SER A 184 12.78 39.22 2.92
CA SER A 184 12.06 37.94 2.79
C SER A 184 12.94 36.71 2.67
N TYR A 185 14.22 36.80 3.04
CA TYR A 185 15.07 35.63 3.22
C TYR A 185 14.93 35.11 4.66
N ASP A 186 14.83 33.80 4.80
CA ASP A 186 14.91 33.09 6.08
C ASP A 186 15.60 31.72 5.81
N LYS A 187 16.00 31.03 6.86
CA LYS A 187 16.52 29.68 6.76
C LYS A 187 15.40 28.71 6.43
N LEU A 188 15.72 27.64 5.74
CA LEU A 188 14.90 26.46 5.61
C LEU A 188 15.37 25.41 6.63
N GLY A 189 14.46 24.82 7.39
CA GLY A 189 14.77 23.83 8.42
C GLY A 189 15.35 24.46 9.70
N THR A 190 16.25 23.73 10.36
CA THR A 190 16.88 24.18 11.61
C THR A 190 17.92 25.28 11.40
N GLY A 191 18.66 25.19 10.30
CA GLY A 191 19.77 26.09 9.96
C GLY A 191 21.02 25.84 10.78
N MET A 192 22.11 26.52 10.38
CA MET A 192 23.41 26.45 11.04
C MET A 192 23.42 27.14 12.40
N THR A 193 24.27 26.71 13.30
CA THR A 193 24.62 27.49 14.51
C THR A 193 26.03 28.04 14.35
N GLU A 194 26.22 29.33 14.65
CA GLU A 194 27.51 30.01 14.57
C GLU A 194 27.99 30.39 15.97
N SER A 195 29.27 30.21 16.24
CA SER A 195 29.95 30.70 17.42
C SER A 195 31.42 31.02 17.12
N SER A 196 31.79 32.29 17.23
CA SER A 196 33.16 32.79 16.99
C SER A 196 33.75 32.37 15.66
N GLY A 197 32.95 32.39 14.59
CA GLY A 197 33.36 32.05 13.24
C GLY A 197 33.31 30.56 12.92
N VAL A 198 32.90 29.73 13.85
CA VAL A 198 32.71 28.28 13.68
C VAL A 198 31.22 27.95 13.49
N PHE A 199 30.94 27.25 12.42
CA PHE A 199 29.58 26.82 12.05
C PHE A 199 29.39 25.34 12.32
N THR A 200 28.33 25.02 13.04
CA THR A 200 27.88 23.65 13.33
C THR A 200 26.67 23.30 12.49
N PHE A 201 26.72 22.16 11.83
CA PHE A 201 25.63 21.64 11.00
C PHE A 201 24.46 21.15 11.86
N PRO A 202 23.19 21.36 11.44
CA PRO A 202 22.02 20.95 12.20
C PRO A 202 21.79 19.44 12.19
N SER A 203 22.22 18.75 11.14
CA SER A 203 22.03 17.31 10.96
C SER A 203 23.17 16.70 10.15
N THR A 204 23.31 15.38 10.17
CA THR A 204 24.17 14.63 9.25
C THR A 204 23.66 14.72 7.81
N GLY A 205 24.53 14.51 6.84
CA GLY A 205 24.19 14.57 5.43
C GLY A 205 25.27 15.23 4.57
N HIS A 206 25.03 15.29 3.28
CA HIS A 206 25.90 15.93 2.31
C HIS A 206 25.49 17.38 2.11
N TYR A 207 26.38 18.30 2.43
CA TYR A 207 26.14 19.74 2.33
C TYR A 207 27.00 20.38 1.24
N ARG A 208 26.35 21.20 0.43
CA ARG A 208 27.06 22.19 -0.40
C ARG A 208 27.26 23.45 0.44
N VAL A 209 28.51 23.84 0.61
CA VAL A 209 28.91 25.06 1.33
C VAL A 209 29.59 26.00 0.33
N THR A 210 29.06 27.20 0.19
CA THR A 210 29.67 28.24 -0.63
C THR A 210 30.17 29.38 0.24
N PHE A 211 31.27 30.00 -0.16
CA PHE A 211 31.82 31.19 0.48
C PHE A 211 32.16 32.23 -0.56
N ILE A 212 31.59 33.41 -0.44
CA ILE A 212 31.83 34.55 -1.32
C ILE A 212 32.40 35.72 -0.52
N GLY A 213 33.13 36.59 -1.18
CA GLY A 213 33.59 37.84 -0.57
C GLY A 213 33.86 38.91 -1.57
N GLY A 214 33.25 40.07 -1.35
CA GLY A 214 33.58 41.30 -2.05
C GLY A 214 34.81 41.95 -1.38
N PHE A 215 35.82 42.27 -2.13
CA PHE A 215 37.08 42.82 -1.66
C PHE A 215 37.42 44.15 -2.31
N SER A 216 37.82 45.11 -1.50
CA SER A 216 38.30 46.41 -1.98
C SER A 216 39.67 46.73 -1.41
N GLY A 217 40.52 47.36 -2.21
CA GLY A 217 41.89 47.71 -1.77
C GLY A 217 42.67 48.38 -2.88
N SER A 218 44.01 48.39 -2.74
CA SER A 218 44.91 48.90 -3.73
C SER A 218 46.21 48.10 -3.73
N ASN A 219 46.71 47.74 -4.92
CA ASN A 219 47.93 46.97 -5.09
C ASN A 219 47.99 45.67 -4.29
N ILE A 220 46.90 44.92 -4.34
CA ILE A 220 46.80 43.65 -3.64
C ILE A 220 47.13 42.52 -4.59
N GLN A 221 48.28 41.89 -4.42
CA GLN A 221 48.77 40.81 -5.25
C GLN A 221 47.81 39.61 -5.23
N TYR A 222 47.30 39.26 -4.05
CA TYR A 222 46.20 38.32 -3.88
C TYR A 222 45.45 38.54 -2.57
N ALA A 223 44.14 38.35 -2.63
CA ALA A 223 43.24 38.17 -1.48
C ALA A 223 42.50 36.84 -1.62
N GLY A 224 42.57 35.97 -0.64
CA GLY A 224 42.02 34.61 -0.71
C GLY A 224 40.96 34.38 0.30
N LEU A 225 39.97 33.58 -0.11
CA LEU A 225 38.96 32.99 0.75
C LEU A 225 39.18 31.48 0.83
N MET A 226 38.96 30.93 2.03
CA MET A 226 39.13 29.49 2.29
C MET A 226 37.96 28.93 3.08
N ILE A 227 37.54 27.74 2.70
CA ILE A 227 36.67 26.89 3.48
C ILE A 227 37.54 25.90 4.24
N MET A 228 37.48 25.98 5.57
CA MET A 228 38.24 25.15 6.50
C MET A 228 37.31 24.19 7.20
N VAL A 229 37.58 22.88 7.12
CA VAL A 229 36.72 21.82 7.69
C VAL A 229 37.47 21.04 8.75
N THR A 230 36.82 20.72 9.84
CA THR A 230 37.28 19.75 10.85
C THR A 230 36.39 18.52 10.86
N ILE A 231 36.97 17.36 11.14
CA ILE A 231 36.28 16.09 11.35
C ILE A 231 36.46 15.55 12.78
N ASN A 232 37.17 16.27 13.63
CA ASN A 232 37.45 15.90 15.01
C ASN A 232 37.18 17.05 16.00
N ASN A 233 36.50 18.12 15.55
CA ASN A 233 36.19 19.33 16.32
C ASN A 233 37.44 20.09 16.83
N SER A 234 38.62 19.87 16.26
CA SER A 234 39.90 20.44 16.68
C SER A 234 40.73 20.92 15.51
N ASP A 235 41.13 20.00 14.64
CA ASP A 235 42.09 20.29 13.57
C ASP A 235 41.33 20.67 12.30
N TYR A 236 41.50 21.95 11.90
CA TYR A 236 40.89 22.47 10.69
C TYR A 236 41.84 22.35 9.50
N ASN A 237 41.39 21.65 8.47
CA ASN A 237 42.12 21.51 7.22
C ASN A 237 41.49 22.37 6.15
N GLN A 238 42.33 22.93 5.26
CA GLN A 238 41.88 23.67 4.09
C GLN A 238 41.19 22.68 3.12
N TYR A 239 39.92 22.91 2.86
CA TYR A 239 39.13 22.06 1.97
C TYR A 239 38.95 22.69 0.59
N ALA A 240 38.67 23.99 0.53
CA ALA A 240 38.57 24.76 -0.71
C ALA A 240 39.22 26.15 -0.52
N LYS A 241 39.71 26.72 -1.62
CA LYS A 241 40.39 27.99 -1.64
C LYS A 241 40.26 28.68 -2.98
N THR A 242 40.13 29.99 -2.97
CA THR A 242 40.17 30.84 -4.13
C THR A 242 40.99 32.09 -3.85
N TYR A 243 41.44 32.74 -4.91
CA TYR A 243 42.14 34.02 -4.82
C TYR A 243 41.57 35.02 -5.82
N THR A 244 41.62 36.27 -5.46
CA THR A 244 41.39 37.43 -6.33
C THR A 244 42.51 38.42 -6.14
N SER A 245 42.69 39.39 -7.05
CA SER A 245 43.72 40.45 -7.00
C SER A 245 43.11 41.79 -7.35
N LEU A 246 43.77 42.87 -6.94
CA LEU A 246 43.40 44.24 -7.26
C LEU A 246 44.65 45.06 -7.58
N ASP A 247 44.69 45.65 -8.75
CA ASP A 247 45.81 46.45 -9.20
C ASP A 247 45.64 47.96 -8.89
N THR A 248 44.40 48.45 -8.93
CA THR A 248 44.09 49.86 -8.84
C THR A 248 43.30 50.20 -7.56
N SER A 249 43.56 51.39 -7.00
CA SER A 249 42.83 51.91 -5.84
C SER A 249 41.39 52.26 -6.21
N GLY A 250 40.46 51.81 -5.36
CA GLY A 250 39.03 52.12 -5.52
C GLY A 250 38.25 51.07 -6.28
N ASP A 251 38.91 50.07 -6.83
CA ASP A 251 38.22 48.92 -7.45
C ASP A 251 37.71 47.95 -6.40
N GLU A 252 36.67 47.25 -6.77
CA GLU A 252 36.13 46.11 -6.01
C GLU A 252 36.24 44.83 -6.86
N THR A 253 36.50 43.71 -6.22
CA THR A 253 36.51 42.39 -6.84
C THR A 253 35.78 41.40 -5.95
N PHE A 254 35.44 40.26 -6.51
CA PHE A 254 34.77 39.18 -5.75
C PHE A 254 35.60 37.89 -5.84
N ALA A 255 35.66 37.21 -4.72
CA ALA A 255 36.16 35.84 -4.63
C ALA A 255 35.01 34.89 -4.33
N TYR A 256 35.07 33.70 -4.89
CA TYR A 256 34.07 32.64 -4.69
C TYR A 256 34.77 31.29 -4.54
N THR A 257 34.35 30.51 -3.56
CA THR A 257 34.79 29.13 -3.41
C THR A 257 33.63 28.27 -2.89
N GLU A 258 33.69 26.98 -3.16
CA GLU A 258 32.68 26.03 -2.66
C GLU A 258 33.30 24.68 -2.29
N ALA A 259 32.59 23.93 -1.46
CA ALA A 259 32.95 22.58 -1.06
C ALA A 259 31.68 21.72 -0.90
N LEU A 260 31.79 20.43 -1.20
CA LEU A 260 30.85 19.41 -0.78
C LEU A 260 31.39 18.75 0.49
N ILE A 261 30.61 18.79 1.58
CA ILE A 261 31.03 18.30 2.88
C ILE A 261 30.07 17.16 3.29
N ASP A 262 30.64 15.97 3.55
CA ASP A 262 29.92 14.86 4.17
C ASP A 262 29.95 15.01 5.69
N VAL A 263 28.81 15.36 6.27
CA VAL A 263 28.64 15.55 7.70
C VAL A 263 28.20 14.23 8.33
N THR A 264 29.13 13.39 8.69
CA THR A 264 28.86 12.09 9.33
C THR A 264 28.56 12.23 10.82
N ASN A 265 28.95 13.35 11.47
CA ASN A 265 28.75 13.62 12.87
C ASN A 265 28.75 15.12 13.14
N THR A 266 27.65 15.69 13.61
CA THR A 266 27.49 17.14 13.83
C THR A 266 28.34 17.70 14.98
N THR A 267 28.79 16.85 15.92
CA THR A 267 29.68 17.26 16.99
C THR A 267 31.11 17.48 16.49
N ASN A 268 31.57 16.63 15.58
CA ASN A 268 32.95 16.58 15.13
C ASN A 268 33.19 17.32 13.80
N VAL A 269 32.20 17.25 12.88
CA VAL A 269 32.30 17.92 11.57
C VAL A 269 31.78 19.33 11.68
N LYS A 270 32.66 20.29 11.50
CA LYS A 270 32.35 21.73 11.53
C LYS A 270 33.09 22.45 10.43
N VAL A 271 32.64 23.66 10.11
CA VAL A 271 33.27 24.51 9.10
C VAL A 271 33.53 25.90 9.66
N ARG A 272 34.61 26.51 9.22
CA ARG A 272 34.92 27.93 9.43
C ARG A 272 35.46 28.52 8.13
N PHE A 273 35.47 29.82 8.08
CA PHE A 273 35.90 30.57 6.91
C PHE A 273 37.14 31.42 7.23
N ASP A 274 38.20 31.22 6.48
CA ASP A 274 39.44 31.90 6.68
C ASP A 274 39.76 32.80 5.47
N GLN A 275 40.57 33.83 5.72
CA GLN A 275 41.15 34.71 4.72
C GLN A 275 42.67 34.54 4.67
N GLN A 276 43.26 34.83 3.50
CA GLN A 276 44.72 34.93 3.33
C GLN A 276 45.08 36.02 2.33
N MET A 277 46.06 36.84 2.64
CA MET A 277 46.53 37.88 1.75
C MET A 277 48.04 37.88 1.67
N ALA A 278 48.58 38.36 0.55
CA ALA A 278 50.02 38.52 0.34
C ALA A 278 50.60 39.62 1.25
N THR A 279 49.90 40.74 1.38
CA THR A 279 50.22 41.88 2.23
C THR A 279 48.94 42.36 2.89
N ALA A 280 49.04 42.83 4.14
CA ALA A 280 47.92 43.46 4.80
C ALA A 280 47.48 44.72 4.06
N GLY A 281 46.22 44.87 3.80
CA GLY A 281 45.64 46.03 3.12
C GLY A 281 44.29 45.68 2.48
N GLY A 282 43.45 46.69 2.28
CA GLY A 282 42.09 46.48 1.78
C GLY A 282 41.13 45.89 2.81
N ASN A 283 39.93 45.66 2.37
CA ASN A 283 38.85 45.20 3.23
C ASN A 283 37.96 44.23 2.51
N TRP A 284 37.52 43.18 3.21
CA TRP A 284 36.36 42.39 2.85
C TRP A 284 35.11 43.19 3.18
N ALA A 285 34.24 43.36 2.23
CA ALA A 285 33.08 44.20 2.38
C ALA A 285 31.99 43.50 3.25
N GLY A 286 31.58 44.14 4.31
CA GLY A 286 30.44 43.74 5.14
C GLY A 286 29.18 44.55 4.82
N SER A 287 28.02 44.00 5.10
CA SER A 287 26.76 44.70 5.02
C SER A 287 25.69 43.95 5.86
N SER A 288 24.90 44.69 6.64
CA SER A 288 23.76 44.16 7.35
C SER A 288 22.55 43.90 6.47
N ASN A 289 22.55 44.30 5.24
CA ASN A 289 21.40 44.18 4.31
C ASN A 289 21.70 43.37 3.05
N LEU A 290 22.95 43.28 2.64
CA LEU A 290 23.37 42.66 1.38
C LEU A 290 24.35 41.53 1.64
N MET A 291 24.33 40.50 0.79
CA MET A 291 25.33 39.45 0.78
C MET A 291 26.56 39.93 0.01
N ARG A 292 27.47 40.61 0.67
CA ARG A 292 28.78 41.06 0.09
C ARG A 292 29.90 40.09 0.42
N THR A 293 30.03 39.71 1.69
CA THR A 293 30.88 38.63 2.15
C THR A 293 30.05 37.72 3.03
N GLY A 294 30.05 36.44 2.73
CA GLY A 294 29.21 35.49 3.47
C GLY A 294 29.20 34.07 2.91
N ALA A 295 28.50 33.22 3.58
CA ALA A 295 28.43 31.80 3.29
C ALA A 295 26.98 31.33 3.10
N THR A 296 26.79 30.34 2.22
CA THR A 296 25.53 29.64 2.02
C THR A 296 25.73 28.15 2.28
N PHE A 297 24.77 27.55 2.94
CA PHE A 297 24.75 26.13 3.29
C PHE A 297 23.47 25.50 2.73
N ILE A 298 23.59 24.40 1.98
CA ILE A 298 22.44 23.67 1.42
C ILE A 298 22.68 22.19 1.63
N LYS A 299 21.78 21.52 2.32
CA LYS A 299 21.78 20.06 2.45
C LYS A 299 21.26 19.45 1.16
N LEU A 300 22.05 18.61 0.52
CA LEU A 300 21.72 17.97 -0.75
C LEU A 300 21.07 16.58 -0.54
N ALA A 301 21.53 15.84 0.48
CA ALA A 301 21.07 14.49 0.77
C ALA A 301 21.35 14.12 2.23
N ASP A 302 20.70 13.11 2.73
CA ASP A 302 21.05 12.41 3.97
C ASP A 302 22.32 11.55 3.76
N THR A 303 23.01 11.24 4.87
CA THR A 303 24.18 10.35 4.86
C THR A 303 23.71 8.90 4.78
#